data_2cc14f7731fd6ab7e4caed7111464e46
#
_entry.id   2cc14f7731fd6ab7e4caed7111464e46
#
_cell.length_a   1.000
_cell.length_b   1.000
_cell.length_c   1.000
_cell.angle_alpha   90.00
_cell.angle_beta   90.00
_cell.angle_gamma   90.00
#
_symmetry.space_group_name_H-M   'P 1'
#
loop_
_entity.id
_entity.type
_entity.pdbx_description
1 polymer ?
#
loop_
_entity_poly.entity_id
_entity_poly.type
_entity_poly.pdbx_seq_one_letter_code
_entity_poly.pdbx_strand_id
1 'polypeptide(L)'
;GLIIDYYDGVCVMQAHSVGMFRAKGAICEALKSVYGPSLKAVYDKSSGTAPFKAGLDLVDGYLYRSESFSDDEQIVLENGHKFFVNWTEGQKTGFFLDQRENRALVGKYSRGRNVLNLFCYTGGFSVYALGAGAVHVDSVDSSRKAIDMVERNMSLNGFEPSRHTGYCADAIEFLRNVPEDKYDLMIVDPPAFAKHRGALNNALRAYQRLNAAAISKVAPGGLVFTFSCSQVVDKEGFALAVFSAAAQTGRSVRILDRLNQPADHAVNIYHPEGEYLKGLLLYVE
;
A
#
# COMPACT_ATOMS: atom_id res chain seq x y z
N GLY A 1 -19.16 2.94 -3.56
CA GLY A 1 -19.75 1.85 -4.33
C GLY A 1 -18.98 1.53 -5.61
N LEU A 2 -18.08 2.43 -6.08
CA LEU A 2 -17.27 2.28 -7.29
C LEU A 2 -15.89 2.86 -7.02
N ILE A 3 -14.85 2.12 -7.42
CA ILE A 3 -13.46 2.58 -7.50
C ILE A 3 -13.03 2.51 -8.96
N ILE A 4 -12.33 3.51 -9.46
CA ILE A 4 -11.70 3.52 -10.78
C ILE A 4 -10.31 4.10 -10.59
N ASP A 5 -9.30 3.28 -10.79
CA ASP A 5 -7.91 3.69 -10.77
C ASP A 5 -7.38 3.82 -12.19
N TYR A 6 -6.63 4.88 -12.45
CA TYR A 6 -6.11 5.20 -13.78
C TYR A 6 -4.60 4.99 -13.83
N TYR A 7 -4.16 4.17 -14.78
CA TYR A 7 -2.78 3.78 -15.01
C TYR A 7 -2.37 4.09 -16.46
N ASP A 8 -1.91 5.29 -16.73
CA ASP A 8 -1.41 5.74 -18.05
C ASP A 8 -2.28 5.27 -19.24
N GLY A 9 -3.57 5.62 -19.20
CA GLY A 9 -4.53 5.26 -20.24
C GLY A 9 -5.35 4.00 -19.95
N VAL A 10 -5.04 3.24 -18.92
CA VAL A 10 -5.82 2.08 -18.49
C VAL A 10 -6.65 2.45 -17.25
N CYS A 11 -7.98 2.28 -17.34
CA CYS A 11 -8.86 2.39 -16.19
C CYS A 11 -9.15 0.99 -15.63
N VAL A 12 -8.81 0.75 -14.37
CA VAL A 12 -9.17 -0.47 -13.65
C VAL A 12 -10.29 -0.17 -12.68
N MET A 13 -11.44 -0.81 -12.86
CA MET A 13 -12.63 -0.55 -12.05
C MET A 13 -12.95 -1.71 -11.10
N GLN A 14 -13.46 -1.36 -9.91
CA GLN A 14 -14.00 -2.29 -8.93
C GLN A 14 -15.37 -1.79 -8.47
N ALA A 15 -16.41 -2.57 -8.74
CA ALA A 15 -17.75 -2.31 -8.24
C ALA A 15 -17.93 -2.95 -6.86
N HIS A 16 -18.37 -2.17 -5.89
CA HIS A 16 -18.67 -2.61 -4.51
C HIS A 16 -20.18 -2.67 -4.24
N SER A 17 -21.01 -2.44 -5.25
CA SER A 17 -22.47 -2.54 -5.16
C SER A 17 -23.06 -3.14 -6.42
N VAL A 18 -24.25 -3.74 -6.28
CA VAL A 18 -25.01 -4.33 -7.41
C VAL A 18 -25.30 -3.27 -8.49
N GLY A 19 -25.66 -2.04 -8.06
CA GLY A 19 -25.98 -0.96 -9.00
C GLY A 19 -24.78 -0.57 -9.87
N MET A 20 -23.60 -0.41 -9.25
CA MET A 20 -22.37 -0.06 -9.97
C MET A 20 -21.92 -1.21 -10.89
N PHE A 21 -22.02 -2.46 -10.43
CA PHE A 21 -21.69 -3.61 -11.28
C PHE A 21 -22.60 -3.69 -12.53
N ARG A 22 -23.92 -3.48 -12.36
CA ARG A 22 -24.84 -3.46 -13.48
C ARG A 22 -24.63 -2.28 -14.43
N ALA A 23 -24.14 -1.16 -13.92
CA ALA A 23 -23.84 0.04 -14.70
C ALA A 23 -22.48 0.00 -15.42
N LYS A 24 -21.70 -1.06 -15.30
CA LYS A 24 -20.32 -1.13 -15.81
C LYS A 24 -20.18 -0.80 -17.30
N GLY A 25 -21.14 -1.18 -18.13
CA GLY A 25 -21.16 -0.82 -19.55
C GLY A 25 -21.33 0.70 -19.77
N ALA A 26 -22.27 1.33 -19.07
CA ALA A 26 -22.47 2.78 -19.16
C ALA A 26 -21.25 3.55 -18.59
N ILE A 27 -20.64 3.05 -17.53
CA ILE A 27 -19.41 3.61 -16.96
C ILE A 27 -18.26 3.52 -17.99
N CYS A 28 -18.12 2.38 -18.66
CA CYS A 28 -17.11 2.20 -19.73
C CYS A 28 -17.31 3.22 -20.86
N GLU A 29 -18.52 3.41 -21.36
CA GLU A 29 -18.81 4.42 -22.39
C GLU A 29 -18.55 5.85 -21.92
N ALA A 30 -18.84 6.16 -20.65
CA ALA A 30 -18.50 7.46 -20.07
C ALA A 30 -16.97 7.68 -20.01
N LEU A 31 -16.19 6.66 -19.61
CA LEU A 31 -14.72 6.74 -19.61
C LEU A 31 -14.16 6.93 -21.01
N LYS A 32 -14.71 6.25 -22.03
CA LYS A 32 -14.36 6.47 -23.45
C LYS A 32 -14.61 7.91 -23.88
N SER A 33 -15.76 8.48 -23.48
CA SER A 33 -16.09 9.87 -23.78
C SER A 33 -15.16 10.87 -23.09
N VAL A 34 -14.80 10.63 -21.83
CA VAL A 34 -13.96 11.54 -21.03
C VAL A 34 -12.51 11.52 -21.48
N TYR A 35 -11.94 10.34 -21.68
CA TYR A 35 -10.50 10.19 -22.00
C TYR A 35 -10.23 10.19 -23.52
N GLY A 36 -11.25 9.91 -24.35
CA GLY A 36 -11.12 9.87 -25.79
C GLY A 36 -9.98 8.96 -26.26
N PRO A 37 -9.13 9.45 -27.20
CA PRO A 37 -8.02 8.66 -27.76
C PRO A 37 -6.93 8.27 -26.73
N SER A 38 -6.87 8.92 -25.58
CA SER A 38 -5.90 8.59 -24.53
C SER A 38 -6.28 7.35 -23.73
N LEU A 39 -7.56 6.88 -23.82
CA LEU A 39 -7.99 5.66 -23.18
C LEU A 39 -7.49 4.43 -23.95
N LYS A 40 -6.61 3.65 -23.34
CA LYS A 40 -6.07 2.42 -23.90
C LYS A 40 -6.94 1.21 -23.60
N ALA A 41 -7.43 1.11 -22.34
CA ALA A 41 -8.29 0.00 -21.94
C ALA A 41 -9.16 0.34 -20.71
N VAL A 42 -10.26 -0.42 -20.52
CA VAL A 42 -11.05 -0.46 -19.29
C VAL A 42 -11.13 -1.91 -18.84
N TYR A 43 -10.60 -2.21 -17.65
CA TYR A 43 -10.61 -3.53 -17.05
C TYR A 43 -11.55 -3.57 -15.84
N ASP A 44 -12.51 -4.49 -15.84
CA ASP A 44 -13.39 -4.77 -14.71
C ASP A 44 -12.74 -5.82 -13.81
N LYS A 45 -12.41 -5.45 -12.58
CA LYS A 45 -11.84 -6.31 -11.53
C LYS A 45 -12.79 -6.41 -10.34
N SER A 46 -14.05 -6.65 -10.61
CA SER A 46 -15.13 -6.61 -9.61
C SER A 46 -15.44 -7.98 -8.99
N SER A 47 -14.88 -9.09 -9.47
CA SER A 47 -15.23 -10.44 -8.99
C SER A 47 -15.04 -10.61 -7.49
N GLY A 48 -13.98 -10.02 -6.94
CA GLY A 48 -13.66 -10.07 -5.52
C GLY A 48 -14.32 -8.98 -4.65
N THR A 49 -15.00 -8.00 -5.25
CA THR A 49 -15.54 -6.81 -4.54
C THR A 49 -17.04 -6.66 -4.67
N ALA A 50 -17.63 -7.09 -5.76
CA ALA A 50 -19.08 -7.02 -5.96
C ALA A 50 -19.83 -8.02 -5.05
N PRO A 51 -21.08 -7.70 -4.64
CA PRO A 51 -21.84 -8.57 -3.75
C PRO A 51 -22.20 -9.92 -4.39
N PHE A 52 -21.49 -10.99 -4.05
CA PHE A 52 -21.66 -12.33 -4.63
C PHE A 52 -23.07 -12.95 -4.41
N LYS A 53 -23.75 -12.56 -3.33
CA LYS A 53 -25.11 -13.05 -3.02
C LYS A 53 -26.22 -12.50 -3.93
N ALA A 54 -25.89 -11.56 -4.83
CA ALA A 54 -26.87 -10.91 -5.69
C ALA A 54 -27.14 -11.68 -7.01
N GLY A 55 -26.57 -12.87 -7.20
CA GLY A 55 -26.75 -13.68 -8.41
C GLY A 55 -26.15 -13.02 -9.66
N LEU A 56 -25.05 -12.29 -9.50
CA LEU A 56 -24.33 -11.63 -10.58
C LEU A 56 -23.30 -12.61 -11.19
N ASP A 57 -23.09 -12.51 -12.49
CA ASP A 57 -21.98 -13.20 -13.17
C ASP A 57 -20.69 -12.40 -12.93
N LEU A 58 -19.95 -12.81 -11.91
CA LEU A 58 -18.75 -12.09 -11.41
C LEU A 58 -17.49 -12.63 -12.10
N VAL A 59 -17.26 -12.17 -13.34
CA VAL A 59 -16.06 -12.48 -14.12
C VAL A 59 -15.27 -11.19 -14.36
N ASP A 60 -13.99 -11.21 -14.02
CA ASP A 60 -13.06 -10.12 -14.33
C ASP A 60 -12.69 -10.13 -15.81
N GLY A 61 -12.48 -8.97 -16.42
CA GLY A 61 -12.13 -8.88 -17.81
C GLY A 61 -12.19 -7.47 -18.41
N TYR A 62 -11.72 -7.36 -19.64
CA TYR A 62 -11.76 -6.11 -20.36
C TYR A 62 -13.17 -5.78 -20.83
N LEU A 63 -13.63 -4.57 -20.51
CA LEU A 63 -14.84 -3.95 -21.10
C LEU A 63 -14.52 -3.19 -22.37
N TYR A 64 -13.29 -2.70 -22.50
CA TYR A 64 -12.77 -2.01 -23.67
C TYR A 64 -11.26 -2.22 -23.79
N ARG A 65 -10.80 -2.40 -25.03
CA ARG A 65 -9.36 -2.37 -25.42
C ARG A 65 -9.24 -1.60 -26.73
N SER A 66 -8.30 -0.68 -26.82
CA SER A 66 -7.93 -0.08 -28.10
C SER A 66 -7.18 -1.11 -28.97
N GLU A 67 -7.17 -0.94 -30.28
CA GLU A 67 -6.49 -1.86 -31.20
C GLU A 67 -4.98 -1.98 -30.94
N SER A 68 -4.37 -0.92 -30.41
CA SER A 68 -2.94 -0.87 -30.11
C SER A 68 -2.57 -1.44 -28.74
N PHE A 69 -3.55 -1.76 -27.89
CA PHE A 69 -3.31 -2.25 -26.53
C PHE A 69 -3.18 -3.77 -26.50
N SER A 70 -2.03 -4.28 -26.07
CA SER A 70 -1.73 -5.72 -26.05
C SER A 70 -1.23 -6.27 -24.71
N ASP A 71 -0.81 -5.41 -23.76
CA ASP A 71 -0.16 -5.85 -22.53
C ASP A 71 -1.05 -5.67 -21.31
N ASP A 72 -1.09 -6.71 -20.47
CA ASP A 72 -1.80 -6.70 -19.18
C ASP A 72 -0.93 -6.16 -18.03
N GLU A 73 0.33 -5.87 -18.30
CA GLU A 73 1.29 -5.27 -17.38
C GLU A 73 1.91 -4.04 -18.03
N GLN A 74 1.85 -2.92 -17.37
CA GLN A 74 2.40 -1.67 -17.90
C GLN A 74 3.37 -1.02 -16.94
N ILE A 75 4.31 -0.24 -17.49
CA ILE A 75 5.17 0.64 -16.73
C ILE A 75 4.45 1.97 -16.59
N VAL A 76 4.22 2.37 -15.34
CA VAL A 76 3.62 3.67 -14.99
C VAL A 76 4.61 4.55 -14.24
N LEU A 77 4.36 5.86 -14.28
CA LEU A 77 5.16 6.84 -13.56
C LEU A 77 4.37 7.39 -12.37
N GLU A 78 5.01 7.43 -11.20
CA GLU A 78 4.51 8.12 -10.03
C GLU A 78 5.64 8.99 -9.46
N ASN A 79 5.47 10.32 -9.47
CA ASN A 79 6.46 11.28 -8.99
C ASN A 79 7.89 11.05 -9.56
N GLY A 80 7.99 10.64 -10.82
CA GLY A 80 9.26 10.36 -11.51
C GLY A 80 9.82 8.96 -11.30
N HIS A 81 9.24 8.15 -10.43
CA HIS A 81 9.59 6.73 -10.25
C HIS A 81 8.76 5.84 -11.18
N LYS A 82 9.39 4.79 -11.70
CA LYS A 82 8.77 3.82 -12.60
C LYS A 82 8.29 2.60 -11.82
N PHE A 83 7.09 2.09 -12.16
CA PHE A 83 6.54 0.88 -11.56
C PHE A 83 5.93 -0.02 -12.62
N PHE A 84 6.21 -1.32 -12.53
CA PHE A 84 5.38 -2.32 -13.17
C PHE A 84 4.07 -2.46 -12.42
N VAL A 85 2.95 -2.36 -13.13
CA VAL A 85 1.60 -2.57 -12.58
C VAL A 85 0.94 -3.72 -13.32
N ASN A 86 0.46 -4.70 -12.57
CA ASN A 86 -0.30 -5.82 -13.10
C ASN A 86 -1.70 -5.81 -12.45
N TRP A 87 -2.70 -5.38 -13.21
CA TRP A 87 -4.10 -5.33 -12.71
C TRP A 87 -4.82 -6.66 -12.80
N THR A 88 -4.36 -7.63 -13.59
CA THR A 88 -4.99 -8.95 -13.69
C THR A 88 -4.68 -9.82 -12.48
N GLU A 89 -3.40 -9.93 -12.10
CA GLU A 89 -2.94 -10.77 -10.99
C GLU A 89 -2.63 -10.00 -9.68
N GLY A 90 -2.42 -8.69 -9.76
CA GLY A 90 -2.05 -7.85 -8.61
C GLY A 90 -3.17 -7.69 -7.60
N GLN A 91 -2.82 -7.25 -6.39
CA GLN A 91 -3.80 -6.91 -5.35
C GLN A 91 -4.56 -5.63 -5.71
N LYS A 92 -5.78 -5.47 -5.19
CA LYS A 92 -6.69 -4.35 -5.52
C LYS A 92 -6.77 -4.17 -7.04
N THR A 93 -6.47 -2.98 -7.53
CA THR A 93 -6.44 -2.62 -8.95
C THR A 93 -5.06 -2.84 -9.61
N GLY A 94 -4.08 -3.37 -8.86
CA GLY A 94 -2.71 -3.65 -9.33
C GLY A 94 -1.63 -2.90 -8.56
N PHE A 95 -1.94 -1.73 -7.98
CA PHE A 95 -1.04 -0.93 -7.17
C PHE A 95 -1.80 -0.21 -6.04
N PHE A 96 -1.09 0.26 -5.00
CA PHE A 96 -1.68 0.95 -3.86
C PHE A 96 -1.53 2.47 -4.02
N LEU A 97 -2.38 3.09 -4.85
CA LEU A 97 -2.35 4.53 -5.12
C LEU A 97 -2.64 5.37 -3.86
N ASP A 98 -3.39 4.80 -2.92
CA ASP A 98 -3.73 5.41 -1.64
C ASP A 98 -2.52 5.69 -0.73
N GLN A 99 -1.35 5.10 -1.01
CA GLN A 99 -0.10 5.33 -0.27
C GLN A 99 0.87 6.31 -0.97
N ARG A 100 0.49 6.94 -2.08
CA ARG A 100 1.39 7.79 -2.89
C ARG A 100 2.07 8.90 -2.07
N GLU A 101 1.29 9.67 -1.32
CA GLU A 101 1.83 10.78 -0.51
C GLU A 101 2.70 10.26 0.64
N ASN A 102 2.32 9.13 1.22
CA ASN A 102 3.09 8.49 2.28
C ASN A 102 4.42 7.95 1.73
N ARG A 103 4.45 7.41 0.50
CA ARG A 103 5.70 7.03 -0.19
C ARG A 103 6.62 8.24 -0.41
N ALA A 104 6.06 9.36 -0.87
CA ALA A 104 6.82 10.59 -1.06
C ALA A 104 7.40 11.10 0.27
N LEU A 105 6.63 11.01 1.35
CA LEU A 105 7.10 11.39 2.68
C LEU A 105 8.22 10.45 3.19
N VAL A 106 8.10 9.14 2.98
CA VAL A 106 9.19 8.18 3.28
C VAL A 106 10.45 8.57 2.51
N GLY A 107 10.35 8.87 1.22
CA GLY A 107 11.48 9.37 0.43
C GLY A 107 12.15 10.58 1.09
N LYS A 108 11.37 11.58 1.51
CA LYS A 108 11.88 12.80 2.18
C LYS A 108 12.77 12.50 3.40
N TYR A 109 12.48 11.43 4.13
CA TYR A 109 13.22 11.06 5.34
C TYR A 109 14.28 9.97 5.12
N SER A 110 14.46 9.43 3.90
CA SER A 110 15.29 8.24 3.67
C SER A 110 16.75 8.53 3.36
N ARG A 111 17.13 9.75 3.00
CA ARG A 111 18.51 10.08 2.60
C ARG A 111 19.53 9.70 3.70
N GLY A 112 20.54 8.92 3.31
CA GLY A 112 21.63 8.49 4.18
C GLY A 112 21.25 7.45 5.24
N ARG A 113 20.08 6.82 5.13
CA ARG A 113 19.55 5.86 6.10
C ARG A 113 19.55 4.44 5.58
N ASN A 114 19.68 3.48 6.50
CA ASN A 114 19.33 2.09 6.28
C ASN A 114 17.83 1.90 6.55
N VAL A 115 17.11 1.39 5.57
CA VAL A 115 15.65 1.33 5.59
C VAL A 115 15.17 -0.12 5.61
N LEU A 116 14.18 -0.42 6.45
CA LEU A 116 13.44 -1.69 6.44
C LEU A 116 12.00 -1.42 6.00
N ASN A 117 11.57 -2.08 4.92
CA ASN A 117 10.20 -2.04 4.43
C ASN A 117 9.52 -3.39 4.65
N LEU A 118 8.67 -3.48 5.65
CA LEU A 118 7.89 -4.68 5.99
C LEU A 118 6.53 -4.66 5.28
N PHE A 119 6.07 -5.84 4.84
CA PHE A 119 4.85 -5.99 4.03
C PHE A 119 4.96 -5.18 2.72
N CYS A 120 6.12 -5.29 2.09
CA CYS A 120 6.54 -4.35 1.06
C CYS A 120 5.74 -4.45 -0.26
N TYR A 121 4.96 -5.52 -0.46
CA TYR A 121 4.25 -5.81 -1.72
C TYR A 121 5.21 -5.69 -2.91
N THR A 122 4.93 -4.81 -3.87
CA THR A 122 5.79 -4.58 -5.05
C THR A 122 6.90 -3.53 -4.83
N GLY A 123 7.17 -3.15 -3.58
CA GLY A 123 8.30 -2.31 -3.22
C GLY A 123 8.10 -0.80 -3.42
N GLY A 124 6.86 -0.32 -3.45
CA GLY A 124 6.58 1.09 -3.68
C GLY A 124 7.35 2.02 -2.74
N PHE A 125 7.32 1.78 -1.44
CA PHE A 125 8.10 2.56 -0.47
C PHE A 125 9.62 2.42 -0.67
N SER A 126 10.09 1.21 -1.03
CA SER A 126 11.51 0.94 -1.23
C SER A 126 12.08 1.70 -2.42
N VAL A 127 11.33 1.81 -3.52
CA VAL A 127 11.70 2.61 -4.70
C VAL A 127 11.88 4.08 -4.31
N TYR A 128 10.93 4.66 -3.55
CA TYR A 128 11.03 6.04 -3.08
C TYR A 128 12.20 6.25 -2.13
N ALA A 129 12.45 5.31 -1.22
CA ALA A 129 13.57 5.40 -0.29
C ALA A 129 14.91 5.41 -1.02
N LEU A 130 15.13 4.46 -1.96
CA LEU A 130 16.36 4.40 -2.77
C LEU A 130 16.52 5.61 -3.70
N GLY A 131 15.44 6.05 -4.35
CA GLY A 131 15.43 7.21 -5.23
C GLY A 131 15.80 8.50 -4.49
N ALA A 132 15.45 8.61 -3.21
CA ALA A 132 15.82 9.74 -2.37
C ALA A 132 17.22 9.63 -1.73
N GLY A 133 17.94 8.54 -1.93
CA GLY A 133 19.31 8.37 -1.45
C GLY A 133 19.45 7.60 -0.14
N ALA A 134 18.55 6.65 0.17
CA ALA A 134 18.80 5.68 1.22
C ALA A 134 20.11 4.93 0.95
N VAL A 135 20.85 4.57 1.99
CA VAL A 135 22.10 3.81 1.86
C VAL A 135 21.80 2.40 1.39
N HIS A 136 20.89 1.74 2.07
CA HIS A 136 20.41 0.40 1.76
C HIS A 136 18.95 0.24 2.15
N VAL A 137 18.22 -0.58 1.39
CA VAL A 137 16.82 -0.92 1.69
C VAL A 137 16.65 -2.43 1.71
N ASP A 138 16.19 -2.95 2.84
CA ASP A 138 15.71 -4.32 2.96
C ASP A 138 14.18 -4.34 2.80
N SER A 139 13.67 -5.14 1.85
CA SER A 139 12.24 -5.29 1.57
C SER A 139 11.78 -6.69 1.94
N VAL A 140 10.72 -6.80 2.73
CA VAL A 140 10.23 -8.07 3.26
C VAL A 140 8.76 -8.26 2.91
N ASP A 141 8.43 -9.37 2.27
CA ASP A 141 7.06 -9.83 2.02
C ASP A 141 7.00 -11.35 2.03
N SER A 142 5.88 -11.92 2.43
CA SER A 142 5.69 -13.38 2.43
C SER A 142 5.44 -13.95 1.03
N SER A 143 5.09 -13.11 0.06
CA SER A 143 4.82 -13.50 -1.32
C SER A 143 6.08 -13.48 -2.18
N ARG A 144 6.49 -14.62 -2.72
CA ARG A 144 7.58 -14.69 -3.69
C ARG A 144 7.31 -13.82 -4.91
N LYS A 145 6.09 -13.85 -5.47
CA LYS A 145 5.70 -13.00 -6.60
C LYS A 145 5.85 -11.50 -6.28
N ALA A 146 5.55 -11.09 -5.05
CA ALA A 146 5.75 -9.69 -4.62
C ALA A 146 7.24 -9.33 -4.61
N ILE A 147 8.10 -10.16 -4.03
CA ILE A 147 9.55 -9.92 -4.00
C ILE A 147 10.15 -9.91 -5.41
N ASP A 148 9.75 -10.82 -6.29
CA ASP A 148 10.21 -10.82 -7.68
C ASP A 148 9.81 -9.51 -8.39
N MET A 149 8.64 -8.95 -8.07
CA MET A 149 8.21 -7.65 -8.60
C MET A 149 9.00 -6.49 -7.98
N VAL A 150 9.38 -6.59 -6.69
CA VAL A 150 10.29 -5.60 -6.05
C VAL A 150 11.59 -5.54 -6.83
N GLU A 151 12.25 -6.68 -7.09
CA GLU A 151 13.52 -6.73 -7.82
C GLU A 151 13.39 -6.15 -9.24
N ARG A 152 12.29 -6.42 -9.93
CA ARG A 152 11.99 -5.83 -11.24
C ARG A 152 11.84 -4.30 -11.15
N ASN A 153 11.16 -3.79 -10.13
CA ASN A 153 10.99 -2.35 -9.91
C ASN A 153 12.31 -1.66 -9.53
N MET A 154 13.18 -2.33 -8.76
CA MET A 154 14.54 -1.83 -8.48
C MET A 154 15.35 -1.69 -9.76
N SER A 155 15.40 -2.74 -10.58
CA SER A 155 16.08 -2.76 -11.87
C SER A 155 15.53 -1.71 -12.84
N LEU A 156 14.18 -1.58 -12.91
CA LEU A 156 13.48 -0.62 -13.79
C LEU A 156 13.87 0.84 -13.48
N ASN A 157 14.17 1.15 -12.22
CA ASN A 157 14.62 2.47 -11.77
C ASN A 157 16.15 2.64 -11.80
N GLY A 158 16.89 1.63 -12.23
CA GLY A 158 18.35 1.68 -12.37
C GLY A 158 19.11 1.73 -11.04
N PHE A 159 18.53 1.18 -9.97
CA PHE A 159 19.22 1.13 -8.68
C PHE A 159 20.29 0.04 -8.68
N GLU A 160 21.44 0.35 -8.07
CA GLU A 160 22.52 -0.61 -7.90
C GLU A 160 22.07 -1.81 -7.05
N PRO A 161 22.29 -3.06 -7.51
CA PRO A 161 21.84 -4.26 -6.78
C PRO A 161 22.36 -4.36 -5.35
N SER A 162 23.53 -3.80 -5.07
CA SER A 162 24.14 -3.77 -3.72
C SER A 162 23.36 -2.90 -2.71
N ARG A 163 22.46 -2.04 -3.18
CA ARG A 163 21.70 -1.12 -2.33
C ARG A 163 20.34 -1.66 -1.93
N HIS A 164 19.97 -2.86 -2.39
CA HIS A 164 18.69 -3.47 -2.09
C HIS A 164 18.84 -4.95 -1.78
N THR A 165 18.01 -5.46 -0.85
CA THR A 165 17.85 -6.89 -0.63
C THR A 165 16.37 -7.22 -0.42
N GLY A 166 15.85 -8.15 -1.22
CA GLY A 166 14.49 -8.67 -1.09
C GLY A 166 14.44 -9.97 -0.29
N TYR A 167 13.57 -10.05 0.71
CA TYR A 167 13.36 -11.22 1.55
C TYR A 167 11.94 -11.76 1.38
N CYS A 168 11.82 -12.99 0.90
CA CYS A 168 10.53 -13.71 0.93
C CYS A 168 10.39 -14.40 2.28
N ALA A 169 9.80 -13.69 3.25
CA ALA A 169 9.69 -14.15 4.64
C ALA A 169 8.45 -13.56 5.33
N ASP A 170 8.02 -14.20 6.41
CA ASP A 170 7.06 -13.59 7.33
C ASP A 170 7.67 -12.33 7.98
N ALA A 171 7.01 -11.20 7.85
CA ALA A 171 7.54 -9.91 8.30
C ALA A 171 7.69 -9.83 9.81
N ILE A 172 6.82 -10.50 10.59
CA ILE A 172 6.88 -10.49 12.05
C ILE A 172 8.05 -11.37 12.53
N GLU A 173 8.22 -12.52 11.90
CA GLU A 173 9.34 -13.42 12.20
C GLU A 173 10.67 -12.79 11.80
N PHE A 174 10.73 -12.16 10.62
CA PHE A 174 11.92 -11.42 10.17
C PHE A 174 12.29 -10.33 11.18
N LEU A 175 11.33 -9.51 11.60
CA LEU A 175 11.55 -8.41 12.55
C LEU A 175 12.07 -8.89 13.90
N ARG A 176 11.63 -10.08 14.38
CA ARG A 176 12.14 -10.65 15.63
C ARG A 176 13.64 -10.98 15.56
N ASN A 177 14.12 -11.40 14.39
CA ASN A 177 15.48 -11.86 14.17
C ASN A 177 16.42 -10.74 13.70
N VAL A 178 15.91 -9.56 13.41
CA VAL A 178 16.71 -8.38 13.02
C VAL A 178 17.58 -7.94 14.20
N PRO A 179 18.88 -7.66 13.98
CA PRO A 179 19.72 -6.99 14.97
C PRO A 179 19.13 -5.64 15.38
N GLU A 180 19.30 -5.27 16.64
CA GLU A 180 18.96 -3.92 17.11
C GLU A 180 19.80 -2.88 16.39
N ASP A 181 19.26 -1.69 16.24
CA ASP A 181 19.92 -0.51 15.66
C ASP A 181 20.43 -0.66 14.22
N LYS A 182 20.04 -1.75 13.51
CA LYS A 182 20.44 -1.94 12.11
C LYS A 182 19.77 -0.91 11.18
N TYR A 183 18.55 -0.49 11.48
CA TYR A 183 17.76 0.38 10.60
C TYR A 183 17.44 1.70 11.26
N ASP A 184 17.67 2.77 10.50
CA ASP A 184 17.36 4.16 10.89
C ASP A 184 15.92 4.55 10.56
N LEU A 185 15.27 3.81 9.65
CA LEU A 185 13.90 4.02 9.24
C LEU A 185 13.22 2.68 8.98
N MET A 186 12.04 2.49 9.57
CA MET A 186 11.22 1.30 9.32
C MET A 186 9.85 1.69 8.79
N ILE A 187 9.35 0.95 7.79
CA ILE A 187 7.99 1.04 7.28
C ILE A 187 7.24 -0.24 7.71
N VAL A 188 6.09 -0.06 8.36
CA VAL A 188 5.24 -1.11 8.92
C VAL A 188 3.83 -0.91 8.35
N ASP A 189 3.55 -1.53 7.20
CA ASP A 189 2.28 -1.39 6.47
C ASP A 189 1.58 -2.76 6.30
N PRO A 190 1.12 -3.37 7.40
CA PRO A 190 0.53 -4.69 7.36
C PRO A 190 -0.84 -4.70 6.65
N PRO A 191 -1.30 -5.85 6.14
CA PRO A 191 -2.67 -6.01 5.69
C PRO A 191 -3.66 -5.77 6.84
N ALA A 192 -4.92 -5.48 6.51
CA ALA A 192 -5.95 -5.25 7.51
C ALA A 192 -6.12 -6.46 8.45
N PHE A 193 -5.76 -6.30 9.72
CA PHE A 193 -5.90 -7.36 10.72
C PHE A 193 -7.35 -7.62 11.16
N ALA A 194 -8.27 -6.68 10.87
CA ALA A 194 -9.70 -6.87 11.13
C ALA A 194 -10.52 -6.48 9.91
N LYS A 195 -11.40 -7.40 9.48
CA LYS A 195 -12.40 -7.18 8.42
C LYS A 195 -13.82 -6.97 8.97
N HIS A 196 -14.06 -7.28 10.26
CA HIS A 196 -15.34 -7.13 10.94
C HIS A 196 -15.14 -6.78 12.42
N ARG A 197 -16.14 -6.15 13.04
CA ARG A 197 -16.07 -5.64 14.42
C ARG A 197 -15.70 -6.70 15.46
N GLY A 198 -16.10 -7.96 15.28
CA GLY A 198 -15.74 -9.06 16.20
C GLY A 198 -14.23 -9.35 16.27
N ALA A 199 -13.44 -8.92 15.27
CA ALA A 199 -12.00 -9.09 15.25
C ALA A 199 -11.21 -7.87 15.81
N LEU A 200 -11.89 -6.78 16.22
CA LEU A 200 -11.28 -5.53 16.59
C LEU A 200 -10.20 -5.68 17.69
N ASN A 201 -10.54 -6.33 18.80
CA ASN A 201 -9.60 -6.48 19.93
C ASN A 201 -8.35 -7.29 19.54
N ASN A 202 -8.50 -8.31 18.72
CA ASN A 202 -7.38 -9.11 18.24
C ASN A 202 -6.50 -8.28 17.28
N ALA A 203 -7.12 -7.48 16.43
CA ALA A 203 -6.40 -6.57 15.54
C ALA A 203 -5.58 -5.53 16.32
N LEU A 204 -6.18 -4.86 17.32
CA LEU A 204 -5.48 -3.90 18.17
C LEU A 204 -4.27 -4.52 18.87
N ARG A 205 -4.41 -5.73 19.39
CA ARG A 205 -3.29 -6.49 19.98
C ARG A 205 -2.21 -6.85 18.95
N ALA A 206 -2.61 -7.16 17.70
CA ALA A 206 -1.65 -7.45 16.63
C ALA A 206 -0.88 -6.20 16.25
N TYR A 207 -1.55 -5.05 16.07
CA TYR A 207 -0.88 -3.76 15.85
C TYR A 207 0.04 -3.39 17.01
N GLN A 208 -0.38 -3.56 18.27
CA GLN A 208 0.47 -3.32 19.44
C GLN A 208 1.75 -4.15 19.38
N ARG A 209 1.63 -5.48 19.19
CA ARG A 209 2.81 -6.38 19.15
C ARG A 209 3.77 -6.05 18.02
N LEU A 210 3.23 -5.78 16.81
CA LEU A 210 4.03 -5.45 15.64
C LEU A 210 4.79 -4.12 15.84
N ASN A 211 4.09 -3.10 16.33
CA ASN A 211 4.71 -1.79 16.61
C ASN A 211 5.71 -1.86 17.76
N ALA A 212 5.44 -2.64 18.82
CA ALA A 212 6.42 -2.83 19.91
C ALA A 212 7.72 -3.46 19.37
N ALA A 213 7.61 -4.46 18.50
CA ALA A 213 8.78 -5.06 17.87
C ALA A 213 9.55 -4.06 16.98
N ALA A 214 8.86 -3.26 16.17
CA ALA A 214 9.51 -2.24 15.34
C ALA A 214 10.19 -1.15 16.17
N ILE A 215 9.48 -0.61 17.17
CA ILE A 215 10.00 0.44 18.08
C ILE A 215 11.23 -0.07 18.86
N SER A 216 11.23 -1.35 19.30
CA SER A 216 12.39 -1.89 20.04
C SER A 216 13.61 -2.10 19.15
N LYS A 217 13.46 -2.28 17.83
CA LYS A 217 14.53 -2.64 16.90
C LYS A 217 15.08 -1.47 16.09
N VAL A 218 14.33 -0.39 15.95
CA VAL A 218 14.81 0.79 15.23
C VAL A 218 15.91 1.48 16.03
N ALA A 219 16.94 2.00 15.34
CA ALA A 219 18.05 2.71 15.96
C ALA A 219 17.58 3.91 16.80
N PRO A 220 18.28 4.30 17.87
CA PRO A 220 18.03 5.56 18.59
C PRO A 220 18.06 6.75 17.64
N GLY A 221 17.06 7.64 17.73
CA GLY A 221 16.87 8.73 16.76
C GLY A 221 16.28 8.29 15.43
N GLY A 222 15.87 7.03 15.33
CA GLY A 222 15.27 6.46 14.13
C GLY A 222 13.78 6.79 13.98
N LEU A 223 13.25 6.46 12.80
CA LEU A 223 11.88 6.75 12.39
C LEU A 223 11.10 5.46 12.14
N VAL A 224 9.82 5.45 12.53
CA VAL A 224 8.90 4.37 12.19
C VAL A 224 7.66 4.97 11.52
N PHE A 225 7.44 4.59 10.26
CA PHE A 225 6.18 4.81 9.56
C PHE A 225 5.28 3.60 9.78
N THR A 226 4.19 3.76 10.49
CA THR A 226 3.27 2.65 10.78
C THR A 226 1.87 2.94 10.31
N PHE A 227 1.22 1.93 9.69
CA PHE A 227 -0.07 2.10 9.02
C PHE A 227 -1.10 1.06 9.44
N SER A 228 -2.36 1.41 9.22
CA SER A 228 -3.50 0.50 9.24
C SER A 228 -4.51 0.89 8.16
N CYS A 229 -4.87 -0.07 7.30
CA CYS A 229 -5.94 0.07 6.32
C CYS A 229 -7.26 -0.59 6.78
N SER A 230 -7.36 -1.01 8.05
CA SER A 230 -8.57 -1.65 8.58
C SER A 230 -9.68 -0.63 8.84
N GLN A 231 -10.83 -0.78 8.17
CA GLN A 231 -11.99 0.10 8.36
C GLN A 231 -12.58 0.03 9.79
N VAL A 232 -12.46 -1.12 10.46
CA VAL A 232 -13.01 -1.30 11.81
C VAL A 232 -12.12 -0.80 12.93
N VAL A 233 -10.86 -0.50 12.62
CA VAL A 233 -9.92 0.15 13.54
C VAL A 233 -9.93 1.65 13.22
N ASP A 234 -10.44 2.46 14.11
CA ASP A 234 -10.42 3.91 13.99
C ASP A 234 -9.05 4.52 14.30
N LYS A 235 -8.91 5.82 14.07
CA LYS A 235 -7.65 6.54 14.30
C LYS A 235 -7.21 6.51 15.77
N GLU A 236 -8.16 6.61 16.68
CA GLU A 236 -7.90 6.65 18.11
C GLU A 236 -7.47 5.28 18.63
N GLY A 237 -8.17 4.21 18.22
CA GLY A 237 -7.82 2.84 18.56
C GLY A 237 -6.45 2.43 18.02
N PHE A 238 -6.13 2.83 16.77
CA PHE A 238 -4.81 2.60 16.21
C PHE A 238 -3.72 3.35 16.99
N ALA A 239 -3.93 4.64 17.25
CA ALA A 239 -2.98 5.43 18.04
C ALA A 239 -2.80 4.89 19.47
N LEU A 240 -3.86 4.40 20.11
CA LEU A 240 -3.79 3.75 21.42
C LEU A 240 -3.01 2.42 21.37
N ALA A 241 -3.17 1.63 20.33
CA ALA A 241 -2.38 0.42 20.16
C ALA A 241 -0.87 0.73 20.00
N VAL A 242 -0.52 1.79 19.24
CA VAL A 242 0.86 2.25 19.07
C VAL A 242 1.41 2.87 20.38
N PHE A 243 0.60 3.65 21.11
CA PHE A 243 0.96 4.15 22.45
C PHE A 243 1.29 2.99 23.41
N SER A 244 0.43 1.97 23.44
CA SER A 244 0.65 0.79 24.28
C SER A 244 1.92 0.03 23.90
N ALA A 245 2.23 -0.01 22.57
CA ALA A 245 3.47 -0.57 22.06
C ALA A 245 4.70 0.19 22.56
N ALA A 246 4.69 1.52 22.44
CA ALA A 246 5.77 2.39 22.91
C ALA A 246 5.99 2.22 24.43
N ALA A 247 4.92 2.26 25.22
CA ALA A 247 4.99 2.06 26.66
C ALA A 247 5.58 0.71 27.06
N GLN A 248 5.28 -0.36 26.30
CA GLN A 248 5.82 -1.70 26.52
C GLN A 248 7.33 -1.77 26.29
N THR A 249 7.88 -0.97 25.34
CA THR A 249 9.30 -0.96 25.04
C THR A 249 10.12 -0.12 26.01
N GLY A 250 9.49 0.76 26.79
CA GLY A 250 10.16 1.72 27.66
C GLY A 250 10.90 2.85 26.93
N ARG A 251 10.81 2.92 25.60
CA ARG A 251 11.44 3.98 24.79
C ARG A 251 10.58 5.24 24.75
N SER A 252 11.23 6.39 24.67
CA SER A 252 10.58 7.67 24.40
C SER A 252 10.21 7.76 22.92
N VAL A 253 8.91 7.94 22.61
CA VAL A 253 8.39 7.97 21.25
C VAL A 253 7.54 9.21 21.05
N ARG A 254 7.81 9.95 19.96
CA ARG A 254 7.05 11.13 19.56
C ARG A 254 6.36 10.93 18.24
N ILE A 255 5.12 11.37 18.12
CA ILE A 255 4.41 11.43 16.84
C ILE A 255 4.84 12.71 16.13
N LEU A 256 5.52 12.57 14.99
CA LEU A 256 5.91 13.71 14.14
C LEU A 256 4.79 14.10 13.20
N ASP A 257 4.02 13.12 12.70
CA ASP A 257 2.93 13.36 11.75
C ASP A 257 1.84 12.29 11.86
N ARG A 258 0.62 12.64 11.43
CA ARG A 258 -0.53 11.75 11.28
C ARG A 258 -0.87 11.62 9.81
N LEU A 259 -0.78 10.39 9.29
CA LEU A 259 -0.81 10.07 7.88
C LEU A 259 -2.18 9.55 7.47
N ASN A 260 -2.60 9.89 6.26
CA ASN A 260 -3.90 9.49 5.70
C ASN A 260 -3.74 9.09 4.22
N GLN A 261 -4.87 8.74 3.61
CA GLN A 261 -4.98 8.61 2.15
C GLN A 261 -4.87 9.98 1.45
N PRO A 262 -4.39 10.02 0.20
CA PRO A 262 -4.20 11.24 -0.57
C PRO A 262 -5.53 11.85 -1.04
N ALA A 263 -5.48 13.08 -1.58
CA ALA A 263 -6.65 13.86 -1.99
C ALA A 263 -7.50 13.22 -3.10
N ASP A 264 -6.92 12.39 -3.95
CA ASP A 264 -7.64 11.62 -4.97
C ASP A 264 -8.40 10.41 -4.41
N HIS A 265 -8.17 10.08 -3.15
CA HIS A 265 -8.97 9.16 -2.33
C HIS A 265 -9.83 9.94 -1.34
N ALA A 266 -10.49 11.00 -1.82
CA ALA A 266 -11.26 11.92 -0.98
C ALA A 266 -12.36 11.20 -0.19
N VAL A 267 -12.51 11.60 1.07
CA VAL A 267 -13.62 11.14 1.92
C VAL A 267 -14.82 12.05 1.72
N ASN A 268 -15.95 11.48 1.36
CA ASN A 268 -17.19 12.23 1.30
C ASN A 268 -17.63 12.57 2.75
N ILE A 269 -17.90 13.85 3.01
CA ILE A 269 -18.28 14.31 4.36
C ILE A 269 -19.54 13.63 4.91
N TYR A 270 -20.44 13.17 4.02
CA TYR A 270 -21.63 12.41 4.37
C TYR A 270 -21.40 10.90 4.52
N HIS A 271 -20.20 10.41 4.14
CA HIS A 271 -19.80 9.00 4.16
C HIS A 271 -18.41 8.85 4.79
N PRO A 272 -18.28 9.12 6.10
CA PRO A 272 -16.98 9.10 6.79
C PRO A 272 -16.33 7.72 6.81
N GLU A 273 -17.09 6.66 6.56
CA GLU A 273 -16.56 5.29 6.39
C GLU A 273 -15.61 5.14 5.20
N GLY A 274 -15.53 6.12 4.31
CA GLY A 274 -14.52 6.21 3.26
C GLY A 274 -13.12 6.50 3.79
N GLU A 275 -12.98 6.95 5.04
CA GLU A 275 -11.69 7.15 5.69
C GLU A 275 -11.19 5.83 6.30
N TYR A 276 -10.36 5.11 5.55
CA TYR A 276 -9.90 3.78 5.97
C TYR A 276 -8.39 3.71 6.25
N LEU A 277 -7.57 4.54 5.58
CA LEU A 277 -6.13 4.56 5.78
C LEU A 277 -5.76 5.54 6.89
N LYS A 278 -5.00 5.08 7.85
CA LYS A 278 -4.41 5.88 8.92
C LYS A 278 -2.98 5.43 9.17
N GLY A 279 -2.12 6.37 9.50
CA GLY A 279 -0.74 6.10 9.83
C GLY A 279 -0.18 7.10 10.81
N LEU A 280 0.96 6.75 11.37
CA LEU A 280 1.75 7.61 12.24
C LEU A 280 3.19 7.59 11.76
N LEU A 281 3.81 8.76 11.70
CA LEU A 281 5.25 8.91 11.63
C LEU A 281 5.77 9.11 13.06
N LEU A 282 6.57 8.17 13.52
CA LEU A 282 7.13 8.15 14.88
C LEU A 282 8.62 8.48 14.84
N TYR A 283 9.07 9.26 15.82
CA TYR A 283 10.48 9.43 16.17
C TYR A 283 10.73 8.66 17.46
N VAL A 284 11.78 7.86 17.50
CA VAL A 284 12.07 6.92 18.58
C VAL A 284 13.46 7.26 19.17
N GLU A 285 13.48 7.69 20.45
CA GLU A 285 14.71 8.02 21.21
C GLU A 285 15.37 6.79 21.82
#